data_a913b43ec88945d3fc1c1983fd4e377f
#
_entry.id   a913b43ec88945d3fc1c1983fd4e377f
#
_cell.length_a   1.000
_cell.length_b   1.000
_cell.length_c   1.000
_cell.angle_alpha   90.00
_cell.angle_beta   90.00
_cell.angle_gamma   90.00
#
_symmetry.space_group_name_H-M   'P 1'
#
loop_
_entity.id
_entity.type
_entity.pdbx_description
1 polymer ?
#
loop_
_entity_poly.entity_id
_entity_poly.type
_entity_poly.pdbx_seq_one_letter_code
_entity_poly.pdbx_strand_id
1 'polypeptide(L)'
;MDNQNNKNKGPNNNRQGWGIILFTTLLITFIVMGLFSLMRGGTPEEISYDKFLKLVDNKKVESVTFTNSRINIVLTDSARKEKLKGTLKEVKDESKKSSSSKESTEKSGTSDSSKDSSSSAGENGTYDLISQLQEQMQDSGDTEEKDPDYYTGLVNDETLVEKLKKGGVQFKAEVPDTAGSLITELVITVVPIILMVLLFAFFMKRMTKGGGMMGIGKSNAKMYMEKQTGVTFQNVAGQDEAKESLQEVVDFLHNPEKYSGIGAKLPKGALLVGPPGTGKTLLAKAVAGEAGVPFFSLSGSAFVEMYVGVGASRVRDLFKQAQQMAPCIVFIDEIDAIGKTRDTAMGGNDEREQTLNQLLAEMDGFDTNKGLLVLAATNRPEVLDPALLRPGRFDRRIIVDKPDLKGRVDVLKVHAKDVKMDESVNLEEIALATSGAVGSDLANMINEAAINAVKNGRQVVSQKDLFEAVEVVLVGKEKKDRIMSAEERRIVSYHEVGHALVTALQKNTEPVQKITIVPRTM
;
A
#
# COMPACT_ATOMS: atom_id res chain seq x y z
N MET A 1 -28.87 10.04 34.28
CA MET A 1 -29.07 8.59 34.16
C MET A 1 -29.40 8.38 32.70
N ASP A 2 -28.48 8.03 31.89
CA ASP A 2 -28.01 6.78 31.43
C ASP A 2 -26.78 6.92 30.50
N ASN A 3 -25.89 6.07 30.80
CA ASN A 3 -24.55 5.94 30.28
C ASN A 3 -24.59 5.18 28.95
N GLN A 4 -24.10 5.73 27.84
CA GLN A 4 -23.77 4.93 26.66
C GLN A 4 -22.32 5.09 26.27
N ASN A 5 -21.56 4.07 26.65
CA ASN A 5 -20.20 3.76 26.25
C ASN A 5 -20.08 3.58 24.74
N ASN A 6 -19.46 4.50 24.05
CA ASN A 6 -19.08 4.37 22.64
C ASN A 6 -17.64 3.82 22.56
N LYS A 7 -17.51 2.50 22.37
CA LYS A 7 -16.23 1.84 22.10
C LYS A 7 -15.83 2.08 20.64
N ASN A 8 -14.94 3.01 20.42
CA ASN A 8 -14.17 3.15 19.19
C ASN A 8 -13.33 1.88 18.96
N LYS A 9 -13.71 1.04 17.98
CA LYS A 9 -12.86 0.03 17.40
C LYS A 9 -12.01 0.69 16.30
N GLY A 10 -10.72 0.85 16.57
CA GLY A 10 -9.72 1.27 15.59
C GLY A 10 -9.53 0.23 14.45
N PRO A 11 -8.91 0.61 13.35
CA PRO A 11 -8.78 -0.22 12.15
C PRO A 11 -7.89 -1.44 12.41
N ASN A 12 -8.46 -2.61 12.19
CA ASN A 12 -7.82 -3.92 12.34
C ASN A 12 -6.74 -4.11 11.26
N ASN A 13 -5.49 -4.12 11.68
CA ASN A 13 -4.30 -4.28 10.84
C ASN A 13 -4.11 -5.76 10.45
N ASN A 14 -4.90 -6.28 9.50
CA ASN A 14 -4.89 -7.68 9.06
C ASN A 14 -3.66 -8.08 8.23
N ARG A 15 -2.74 -7.16 7.93
CA ARG A 15 -1.51 -7.48 7.15
C ARG A 15 -0.39 -8.11 7.99
N GLN A 16 -0.38 -7.91 9.30
CA GLN A 16 0.60 -8.56 10.21
C GLN A 16 0.25 -10.02 10.54
N GLY A 17 -1.01 -10.42 10.44
CA GLY A 17 -1.46 -11.79 10.77
C GLY A 17 -0.95 -12.86 9.81
N TRP A 18 -0.77 -12.56 8.53
CA TRP A 18 -0.37 -13.54 7.51
C TRP A 18 1.11 -13.92 7.59
N GLY A 19 1.97 -12.96 7.84
CA GLY A 19 3.40 -13.22 8.06
C GLY A 19 3.64 -14.07 9.32
N ILE A 20 2.88 -13.81 10.38
CA ILE A 20 2.96 -14.56 11.64
C ILE A 20 2.46 -15.99 11.45
N ILE A 21 1.35 -16.21 10.73
CA ILE A 21 0.80 -17.55 10.49
C ILE A 21 1.74 -18.38 9.59
N LEU A 22 2.31 -17.81 8.54
CA LEU A 22 3.31 -18.47 7.70
C LEU A 22 4.59 -18.79 8.47
N PHE A 23 5.05 -17.86 9.30
CA PHE A 23 6.23 -18.05 10.14
C PHE A 23 5.99 -19.12 11.22
N THR A 24 4.82 -19.12 11.87
CA THR A 24 4.48 -20.12 12.90
C THR A 24 4.29 -21.51 12.32
N THR A 25 3.68 -21.66 11.14
CA THR A 25 3.56 -22.98 10.48
C THR A 25 4.91 -23.50 10.02
N LEU A 26 5.77 -22.64 9.46
CA LEU A 26 7.14 -23.02 9.09
C LEU A 26 7.98 -23.39 10.32
N LEU A 27 7.84 -22.65 11.40
CA LEU A 27 8.52 -22.91 12.67
C LEU A 27 8.05 -24.23 13.31
N ILE A 28 6.76 -24.50 13.32
CA ILE A 28 6.20 -25.76 13.83
C ILE A 28 6.68 -26.95 12.98
N THR A 29 6.72 -26.81 11.65
CA THR A 29 7.23 -27.85 10.76
C THR A 29 8.72 -28.10 11.00
N PHE A 30 9.50 -27.07 11.23
CA PHE A 30 10.93 -27.18 11.56
C PHE A 30 11.15 -27.81 12.94
N ILE A 31 10.33 -27.47 13.94
CA ILE A 31 10.38 -28.07 15.28
C ILE A 31 10.01 -29.55 15.23
N VAL A 32 8.94 -29.93 14.51
CA VAL A 32 8.52 -31.32 14.34
C VAL A 32 9.59 -32.11 13.59
N MET A 33 10.19 -31.55 12.56
CA MET A 33 11.27 -32.17 11.79
C MET A 33 12.57 -32.29 12.63
N GLY A 34 12.85 -31.30 13.48
CA GLY A 34 13.95 -31.31 14.44
C GLY A 34 13.75 -32.34 15.54
N LEU A 35 12.54 -32.44 16.14
CA LEU A 35 12.19 -33.46 17.12
C LEU A 35 12.27 -34.86 16.53
N PHE A 36 11.84 -35.04 15.29
CA PHE A 36 11.95 -36.32 14.57
C PHE A 36 13.41 -36.70 14.26
N SER A 37 14.27 -35.71 14.02
CA SER A 37 15.72 -35.91 13.85
C SER A 37 16.42 -36.27 15.18
N LEU A 38 15.94 -35.69 16.30
CA LEU A 38 16.47 -36.01 17.65
C LEU A 38 16.03 -37.40 18.13
N MET A 39 14.84 -37.89 17.72
CA MET A 39 14.36 -39.24 18.04
C MET A 39 15.03 -40.35 17.24
N ARG A 40 15.73 -40.03 16.15
CA ARG A 40 16.65 -40.96 15.51
C ARG A 40 17.95 -40.97 16.28
N GLY A 41 18.14 -41.97 17.14
CA GLY A 41 19.40 -42.26 17.83
C GLY A 41 20.58 -42.14 16.85
N GLY A 42 21.73 -41.69 17.34
CA GLY A 42 22.89 -41.38 16.54
C GLY A 42 23.17 -42.46 15.48
N THR A 43 23.29 -42.06 14.22
CA THR A 43 23.62 -42.98 13.13
C THR A 43 24.95 -43.65 13.43
N PRO A 44 25.05 -45.00 13.47
CA PRO A 44 26.28 -45.68 13.73
C PRO A 44 27.33 -45.31 12.69
N GLU A 45 28.58 -45.14 13.10
CA GLU A 45 29.69 -44.75 12.23
C GLU A 45 30.26 -45.95 11.48
N GLU A 46 30.54 -45.80 10.21
CA GLU A 46 31.13 -46.86 9.40
C GLU A 46 32.62 -47.03 9.74
N ILE A 47 33.04 -48.26 10.00
CA ILE A 47 34.45 -48.60 10.20
C ILE A 47 34.90 -49.70 9.24
N SER A 48 36.22 -49.69 8.92
CA SER A 48 36.78 -50.74 8.09
C SER A 48 36.78 -52.08 8.83
N TYR A 49 36.62 -53.18 8.09
CA TYR A 49 36.61 -54.53 8.61
C TYR A 49 37.87 -54.85 9.47
N ASP A 50 39.06 -54.37 9.06
CA ASP A 50 40.31 -54.52 9.85
C ASP A 50 40.24 -53.79 11.20
N LYS A 51 39.58 -52.63 11.25
CA LYS A 51 39.41 -51.90 12.50
C LYS A 51 38.43 -52.63 13.46
N PHE A 52 37.41 -53.24 12.88
CA PHE A 52 36.51 -54.12 13.61
C PHE A 52 37.22 -55.32 14.24
N LEU A 53 38.05 -56.05 13.47
CA LEU A 53 38.83 -57.18 13.97
C LEU A 53 39.74 -56.76 15.12
N LYS A 54 40.42 -55.62 15.01
CA LYS A 54 41.27 -55.06 16.09
C LYS A 54 40.45 -54.72 17.34
N LEU A 55 39.20 -54.27 17.20
CA LEU A 55 38.34 -54.02 18.35
C LEU A 55 37.91 -55.33 19.03
N VAL A 56 37.69 -56.41 18.28
CA VAL A 56 37.42 -57.75 18.77
C VAL A 56 38.64 -58.32 19.55
N ASP A 57 39.82 -58.24 18.94
CA ASP A 57 41.06 -58.74 19.53
C ASP A 57 41.41 -58.00 20.86
N ASN A 58 41.12 -56.70 20.92
CA ASN A 58 41.33 -55.89 22.11
C ASN A 58 40.17 -55.99 23.17
N LYS A 59 39.21 -56.89 22.97
CA LYS A 59 38.05 -57.12 23.86
C LYS A 59 37.22 -55.84 24.11
N LYS A 60 37.13 -54.96 23.10
CA LYS A 60 36.37 -53.69 23.16
C LYS A 60 34.95 -53.83 22.62
N VAL A 61 34.57 -55.00 22.08
CA VAL A 61 33.26 -55.28 21.49
C VAL A 61 32.45 -56.11 22.50
N GLU A 62 31.19 -55.68 22.80
CA GLU A 62 30.27 -56.39 23.69
C GLU A 62 29.39 -57.36 22.90
N SER A 63 28.77 -56.85 21.81
CA SER A 63 27.92 -57.68 20.98
C SER A 63 28.01 -57.28 19.48
N VAL A 64 27.68 -58.24 18.64
CA VAL A 64 27.66 -58.09 17.18
C VAL A 64 26.38 -58.63 16.60
N THR A 65 25.67 -57.85 15.81
CA THR A 65 24.43 -58.26 15.14
C THR A 65 24.69 -58.31 13.63
N PHE A 66 24.53 -59.47 13.04
CA PHE A 66 24.61 -59.67 11.57
C PHE A 66 23.28 -59.31 10.93
N THR A 67 23.27 -58.34 10.05
CA THR A 67 22.13 -57.96 9.19
C THR A 67 22.40 -58.40 7.75
N ASN A 68 21.42 -58.37 6.86
CA ASN A 68 21.59 -58.82 5.47
C ASN A 68 22.65 -58.05 4.69
N SER A 69 23.02 -56.83 5.08
CA SER A 69 23.95 -55.98 4.32
C SER A 69 25.16 -55.49 5.13
N ARG A 70 25.13 -55.60 6.46
CA ARG A 70 26.19 -55.07 7.35
C ARG A 70 26.27 -55.82 8.68
N ILE A 71 27.35 -55.60 9.36
CA ILE A 71 27.62 -56.08 10.73
C ILE A 71 27.52 -54.88 11.66
N ASN A 72 26.52 -54.85 12.53
CA ASN A 72 26.34 -53.82 13.56
C ASN A 72 27.14 -54.22 14.80
N ILE A 73 27.86 -53.28 15.40
CA ILE A 73 28.85 -53.51 16.46
C ILE A 73 28.49 -52.64 17.66
N VAL A 74 28.30 -53.26 18.82
CA VAL A 74 28.08 -52.59 20.09
C VAL A 74 29.36 -52.69 20.93
N LEU A 75 29.88 -51.56 21.38
CA LEU A 75 31.07 -51.49 22.19
C LEU A 75 30.79 -51.77 23.64
N THR A 76 31.80 -52.29 24.40
CA THR A 76 31.74 -52.36 25.87
C THR A 76 31.63 -50.98 26.49
N ASP A 77 31.02 -50.82 27.64
CA ASP A 77 30.81 -49.53 28.31
C ASP A 77 32.13 -48.73 28.54
N SER A 78 33.22 -49.46 28.78
CA SER A 78 34.55 -48.84 28.89
C SER A 78 35.06 -48.26 27.59
N ALA A 79 34.83 -48.94 26.46
CA ALA A 79 35.25 -48.50 25.12
C ALA A 79 34.33 -47.36 24.61
N ARG A 80 33.04 -47.39 24.95
CA ARG A 80 32.07 -46.31 24.65
C ARG A 80 32.43 -45.01 25.36
N LYS A 81 32.83 -45.07 26.65
CA LYS A 81 33.33 -43.91 27.41
C LYS A 81 34.62 -43.34 26.84
N GLU A 82 35.50 -44.18 26.28
CA GLU A 82 36.73 -43.74 25.62
C GLU A 82 36.47 -43.03 24.29
N LYS A 83 35.50 -43.54 23.50
CA LYS A 83 34.99 -42.89 22.27
C LYS A 83 34.43 -41.50 22.54
N LEU A 84 33.53 -41.37 23.54
CA LEU A 84 32.91 -40.09 23.94
C LEU A 84 33.96 -39.04 24.38
N LYS A 85 34.97 -39.46 25.13
CA LYS A 85 36.08 -38.55 25.51
C LYS A 85 36.91 -38.07 24.33
N GLY A 86 37.13 -38.93 23.33
CA GLY A 86 37.79 -38.57 22.10
C GLY A 86 37.04 -37.51 21.29
N THR A 87 35.72 -37.71 21.07
CA THR A 87 34.88 -36.80 20.33
C THR A 87 34.72 -35.42 21.03
N LEU A 88 34.61 -35.39 22.38
CA LEU A 88 34.58 -34.16 23.16
C LEU A 88 35.89 -33.36 23.07
N LYS A 89 37.02 -34.01 22.81
CA LYS A 89 38.30 -33.35 22.67
C LYS A 89 38.44 -32.70 21.27
N GLU A 90 37.97 -33.38 20.21
CA GLU A 90 37.94 -32.84 18.84
C GLU A 90 36.99 -31.62 18.74
N VAL A 91 35.80 -31.68 19.32
CA VAL A 91 34.85 -30.53 19.34
C VAL A 91 35.40 -29.33 20.10
N LYS A 92 36.19 -29.53 21.16
CA LYS A 92 36.90 -28.45 21.89
C LYS A 92 38.04 -27.82 21.09
N ASP A 93 38.73 -28.59 20.27
CA ASP A 93 39.81 -28.09 19.42
C ASP A 93 39.30 -27.36 18.16
N GLU A 94 38.17 -27.76 17.61
CA GLU A 94 37.48 -27.02 16.53
C GLU A 94 36.87 -25.71 17.00
N SER A 95 36.28 -25.65 18.21
CA SER A 95 35.75 -24.40 18.76
C SER A 95 36.84 -23.36 19.06
N LYS A 96 38.05 -23.78 19.37
CA LYS A 96 39.21 -22.88 19.52
C LYS A 96 39.79 -22.37 18.17
N LYS A 97 39.60 -23.10 17.08
CA LYS A 97 40.05 -22.66 15.75
C LYS A 97 39.08 -21.63 15.13
N SER A 98 37.80 -21.66 15.46
CA SER A 98 36.84 -20.71 14.92
C SER A 98 36.82 -19.34 15.63
N SER A 99 37.40 -19.24 16.83
CA SER A 99 37.51 -17.99 17.59
C SER A 99 38.77 -17.15 17.24
N SER A 100 39.74 -17.71 16.52
CA SER A 100 40.97 -17.00 16.14
C SER A 100 40.98 -16.36 14.74
N SER A 101 39.86 -16.47 13.99
CA SER A 101 39.75 -15.90 12.63
C SER A 101 38.78 -14.69 12.52
N LYS A 102 38.34 -14.09 13.64
CA LYS A 102 37.46 -12.92 13.65
C LYS A 102 38.09 -11.63 14.19
N GLU A 103 39.42 -11.57 14.31
CA GLU A 103 40.10 -10.37 14.84
C GLU A 103 41.11 -9.79 13.86
N SER A 104 40.64 -9.45 12.65
CA SER A 104 41.37 -8.54 11.75
C SER A 104 40.45 -8.04 10.63
N THR A 105 39.58 -7.09 10.92
CA THR A 105 39.13 -6.03 10.02
C THR A 105 38.01 -5.23 10.71
N GLU A 106 38.40 -4.14 11.37
CA GLU A 106 37.60 -2.93 11.52
C GLU A 106 38.35 -1.93 12.42
N LYS A 107 39.04 -1.05 11.79
CA LYS A 107 39.36 0.26 12.38
C LYS A 107 39.08 1.29 11.32
N SER A 108 38.00 2.04 11.46
CA SER A 108 37.97 3.50 11.31
C SER A 108 36.52 4.02 11.35
N GLY A 109 36.31 4.98 12.23
CA GLY A 109 35.35 6.04 11.97
C GLY A 109 34.21 6.24 12.97
N THR A 110 34.53 6.89 14.10
CA THR A 110 33.86 8.05 14.75
C THR A 110 32.42 7.92 15.27
N SER A 111 32.33 7.93 16.63
CA SER A 111 31.48 8.75 17.53
C SER A 111 29.99 8.95 17.20
N ASP A 112 29.04 8.57 18.01
CA ASP A 112 28.63 9.26 19.24
C ASP A 112 27.48 8.50 19.97
N SER A 113 27.62 8.49 21.26
CA SER A 113 26.72 8.30 22.39
C SER A 113 25.23 7.94 22.19
N SER A 114 24.79 6.84 22.84
CA SER A 114 23.96 6.92 24.04
C SER A 114 23.64 5.51 24.60
N LYS A 115 23.75 5.43 25.92
CA LYS A 115 23.44 4.31 26.80
C LYS A 115 21.99 3.85 26.64
N ASP A 116 21.74 2.54 26.64
CA ASP A 116 21.08 1.93 27.78
C ASP A 116 21.10 0.38 27.74
N SER A 117 21.36 -0.10 28.93
CA SER A 117 21.36 -1.40 29.54
C SER A 117 20.25 -2.39 29.18
N SER A 118 20.63 -3.63 29.23
CA SER A 118 19.95 -4.88 29.66
C SER A 118 19.89 -5.90 28.52
N SER A 119 20.27 -7.12 28.64
CA SER A 119 20.45 -8.10 29.69
C SER A 119 21.00 -9.36 29.02
N SER A 120 22.17 -9.80 29.47
CA SER A 120 22.73 -11.12 29.19
C SER A 120 22.00 -12.14 30.09
N ALA A 121 21.02 -12.83 29.58
CA ALA A 121 20.41 -14.00 30.22
C ALA A 121 19.71 -14.85 29.14
N GLY A 122 20.43 -15.72 28.47
CA GLY A 122 19.83 -16.59 27.46
C GLY A 122 20.66 -17.80 27.02
N GLU A 123 21.96 -17.82 27.26
CA GLU A 123 22.79 -18.93 26.77
C GLU A 123 23.12 -20.03 27.79
N ASN A 124 23.03 -19.80 29.10
CA ASN A 124 23.30 -20.83 30.10
C ASN A 124 22.11 -21.73 30.46
N GLY A 125 20.87 -21.31 30.15
CA GLY A 125 19.68 -22.10 30.49
C GLY A 125 19.42 -23.30 29.58
N THR A 126 19.92 -23.27 28.34
CA THR A 126 19.66 -24.33 27.35
C THR A 126 20.59 -25.54 27.55
N TYR A 127 21.82 -25.32 28.02
CA TYR A 127 22.78 -26.41 28.29
C TYR A 127 22.44 -27.16 29.57
N ASP A 128 21.89 -26.48 30.57
CA ASP A 128 21.48 -27.10 31.83
C ASP A 128 20.20 -27.94 31.67
N LEU A 129 19.29 -27.55 30.80
CA LEU A 129 18.07 -28.30 30.49
C LEU A 129 18.36 -29.60 29.72
N ILE A 130 19.34 -29.54 28.81
CA ILE A 130 19.77 -30.69 28.00
C ILE A 130 20.51 -31.70 28.86
N SER A 131 21.32 -31.25 29.83
CA SER A 131 22.02 -32.15 30.75
C SER A 131 21.07 -32.81 31.74
N GLN A 132 20.05 -32.12 32.25
CA GLN A 132 19.02 -32.67 33.13
C GLN A 132 18.09 -33.67 32.41
N LEU A 133 17.74 -33.41 31.17
CA LEU A 133 16.97 -34.35 30.34
C LEU A 133 17.78 -35.63 30.02
N GLN A 134 19.09 -35.50 29.86
CA GLN A 134 19.98 -36.63 29.60
C GLN A 134 20.22 -37.50 30.86
N GLU A 135 20.24 -36.91 32.06
CA GLU A 135 20.29 -37.64 33.33
C GLU A 135 18.98 -38.37 33.67
N GLN A 136 17.81 -37.78 33.31
CA GLN A 136 16.50 -38.40 33.55
C GLN A 136 16.22 -39.61 32.62
N MET A 137 16.89 -39.67 31.46
CA MET A 137 16.76 -40.80 30.52
C MET A 137 17.70 -41.97 30.82
N GLN A 138 18.59 -41.83 31.81
CA GLN A 138 19.57 -42.86 32.17
C GLN A 138 19.16 -43.76 33.37
N ASP A 139 17.98 -43.49 33.96
CA ASP A 139 17.50 -44.25 35.14
C ASP A 139 16.18 -45.03 34.88
N SER A 140 16.08 -45.68 33.74
CA SER A 140 15.06 -46.70 33.50
C SER A 140 15.75 -48.00 33.06
N GLY A 141 16.07 -48.79 34.06
CA GLY A 141 16.50 -50.16 33.86
C GLY A 141 15.36 -51.02 33.34
N ASP A 142 15.57 -51.68 32.22
CA ASP A 142 15.39 -53.09 31.90
C ASP A 142 15.50 -53.30 30.39
N THR A 143 16.45 -54.22 30.03
CA THR A 143 16.52 -54.95 28.74
C THR A 143 16.16 -54.19 27.45
N GLU A 144 16.82 -53.09 27.15
CA GLU A 144 16.81 -52.53 25.82
C GLU A 144 18.11 -52.90 25.07
N GLU A 145 17.92 -53.44 23.87
CA GLU A 145 18.98 -53.75 22.92
C GLU A 145 19.75 -52.45 22.64
N LYS A 146 21.02 -52.36 23.12
CA LYS A 146 21.86 -51.16 22.99
C LYS A 146 22.04 -50.83 21.50
N ASP A 147 21.81 -49.57 21.11
CA ASP A 147 22.04 -49.08 19.75
C ASP A 147 23.50 -49.35 19.30
N PRO A 148 23.71 -49.75 18.03
CA PRO A 148 25.03 -50.04 17.52
C PRO A 148 25.91 -48.77 17.45
N ASP A 149 27.13 -48.86 17.99
CA ASP A 149 28.11 -47.75 17.97
C ASP A 149 28.85 -47.62 16.64
N TYR A 150 29.06 -48.76 15.97
CA TYR A 150 29.73 -48.85 14.66
C TYR A 150 29.02 -49.86 13.78
N TYR A 151 29.26 -49.75 12.45
CA TYR A 151 28.92 -50.81 11.50
C TYR A 151 30.04 -51.01 10.52
N THR A 152 30.11 -52.21 9.92
CA THR A 152 31.02 -52.55 8.86
C THR A 152 30.32 -53.43 7.83
N GLY A 153 30.80 -53.43 6.57
CA GLY A 153 30.26 -54.29 5.50
C GLY A 153 30.47 -55.77 5.81
N LEU A 154 29.59 -56.64 5.26
CA LEU A 154 29.71 -58.07 5.31
C LEU A 154 30.92 -58.51 4.48
N VAL A 155 31.86 -59.22 5.12
CA VAL A 155 32.98 -59.88 4.49
C VAL A 155 32.82 -61.40 4.69
N ASN A 156 33.07 -62.15 3.65
CA ASN A 156 32.97 -63.63 3.71
C ASN A 156 34.26 -64.18 4.38
N ASP A 157 34.32 -64.11 5.71
CA ASP A 157 35.44 -64.62 6.54
C ASP A 157 34.93 -65.83 7.35
N GLU A 158 35.30 -67.05 6.89
CA GLU A 158 34.93 -68.29 7.59
C GLU A 158 35.48 -68.38 9.02
N THR A 159 36.52 -67.60 9.35
CA THR A 159 37.16 -67.63 10.67
C THR A 159 36.57 -66.61 11.62
N LEU A 160 35.64 -65.71 11.15
CA LEU A 160 35.08 -64.64 11.95
C LEU A 160 34.33 -65.15 13.20
N VAL A 161 33.52 -66.16 13.03
CA VAL A 161 32.74 -66.78 14.13
C VAL A 161 33.66 -67.36 15.21
N GLU A 162 34.81 -67.97 14.81
CA GLU A 162 35.78 -68.47 15.76
C GLU A 162 36.51 -67.34 16.51
N LYS A 163 36.84 -66.23 15.83
CA LYS A 163 37.42 -65.05 16.43
C LYS A 163 36.49 -64.40 17.44
N LEU A 164 35.21 -64.26 17.10
CA LEU A 164 34.19 -63.70 17.98
C LEU A 164 34.00 -64.59 19.24
N LYS A 165 33.97 -65.90 19.11
CA LYS A 165 33.93 -66.85 20.27
C LYS A 165 35.15 -66.77 21.14
N LYS A 166 36.36 -66.64 20.54
CA LYS A 166 37.62 -66.49 21.30
C LYS A 166 37.68 -65.10 21.99
N GLY A 167 37.10 -64.06 21.39
CA GLY A 167 36.99 -62.74 21.98
C GLY A 167 35.93 -62.61 23.09
N GLY A 168 35.06 -63.62 23.28
CA GLY A 168 33.94 -63.59 24.25
C GLY A 168 32.81 -62.65 23.84
N VAL A 169 32.67 -62.33 22.54
CA VAL A 169 31.70 -61.38 21.99
C VAL A 169 30.36 -62.13 21.79
N GLN A 170 29.28 -61.58 22.25
CA GLN A 170 27.93 -62.11 21.93
C GLN A 170 27.59 -61.77 20.47
N PHE A 171 27.05 -62.73 19.72
CA PHE A 171 26.64 -62.47 18.35
C PHE A 171 25.30 -63.12 18.05
N LYS A 172 24.45 -62.37 17.27
CA LYS A 172 23.19 -62.86 16.78
C LYS A 172 23.01 -62.46 15.31
N ALA A 173 22.24 -63.24 14.55
CA ALA A 173 21.80 -62.84 13.23
C ALA A 173 20.35 -62.34 13.33
N GLU A 174 20.10 -61.21 12.73
CA GLU A 174 18.75 -60.62 12.66
C GLU A 174 17.94 -61.34 11.59
N VAL A 175 16.84 -61.91 11.98
CA VAL A 175 15.87 -62.50 11.05
C VAL A 175 14.93 -61.37 10.58
N PRO A 176 14.94 -60.98 9.31
CA PRO A 176 14.11 -59.88 8.83
C PRO A 176 12.63 -60.17 9.03
N ASP A 177 11.97 -59.40 9.88
CA ASP A 177 10.52 -59.41 9.98
C ASP A 177 9.93 -58.51 8.85
N THR A 178 9.73 -59.11 7.69
CA THR A 178 9.31 -58.43 6.47
C THR A 178 7.88 -57.91 6.55
N ALA A 179 7.04 -58.42 7.43
CA ALA A 179 5.65 -57.95 7.55
C ALA A 179 5.50 -56.71 8.44
N GLY A 180 6.18 -56.69 9.57
CA GLY A 180 6.13 -55.54 10.52
C GLY A 180 6.81 -54.30 10.00
N SER A 181 7.96 -54.44 9.30
CA SER A 181 8.70 -53.31 8.74
C SER A 181 7.96 -52.58 7.62
N LEU A 182 7.27 -53.32 6.73
CA LEU A 182 6.46 -52.75 5.63
C LEU A 182 5.27 -51.95 6.15
N ILE A 183 4.59 -52.42 7.22
CA ILE A 183 3.46 -51.71 7.82
C ILE A 183 3.95 -50.44 8.49
N THR A 184 5.06 -50.49 9.22
CA THR A 184 5.64 -49.32 9.91
C THR A 184 6.09 -48.25 8.90
N GLU A 185 6.75 -48.66 7.81
CA GLU A 185 7.20 -47.77 6.74
C GLU A 185 6.02 -47.12 6.01
N LEU A 186 4.97 -47.88 5.75
CA LEU A 186 3.73 -47.40 5.14
C LEU A 186 3.00 -46.41 6.05
N VAL A 187 2.91 -46.65 7.33
CA VAL A 187 2.29 -45.74 8.30
C VAL A 187 3.09 -44.44 8.41
N ILE A 188 4.42 -44.50 8.53
CA ILE A 188 5.28 -43.30 8.63
C ILE A 188 5.22 -42.44 7.37
N THR A 189 5.02 -43.08 6.19
CA THR A 189 4.98 -42.34 4.91
C THR A 189 3.57 -41.82 4.59
N VAL A 190 2.54 -42.61 4.81
CA VAL A 190 1.16 -42.31 4.35
C VAL A 190 0.42 -41.41 5.32
N VAL A 191 0.63 -41.55 6.64
CA VAL A 191 -0.07 -40.75 7.65
C VAL A 191 0.24 -39.24 7.54
N PRO A 192 1.50 -38.79 7.36
CA PRO A 192 1.80 -37.37 7.14
C PRO A 192 1.17 -36.83 5.85
N ILE A 193 1.14 -37.62 4.78
CA ILE A 193 0.53 -37.22 3.51
C ILE A 193 -0.98 -37.03 3.67
N ILE A 194 -1.66 -37.96 4.34
CA ILE A 194 -3.10 -37.86 4.62
C ILE A 194 -3.37 -36.62 5.49
N LEU A 195 -2.57 -36.41 6.53
CA LEU A 195 -2.68 -35.25 7.43
C LEU A 195 -2.49 -33.94 6.64
N MET A 196 -1.50 -33.89 5.74
CA MET A 196 -1.25 -32.74 4.88
C MET A 196 -2.42 -32.44 3.95
N VAL A 197 -3.01 -33.49 3.33
CA VAL A 197 -4.17 -33.35 2.46
C VAL A 197 -5.40 -32.88 3.24
N LEU A 198 -5.61 -33.40 4.45
CA LEU A 198 -6.71 -32.97 5.33
C LEU A 198 -6.53 -31.51 5.79
N LEU A 199 -5.32 -31.12 6.17
CA LEU A 199 -4.99 -29.74 6.52
C LEU A 199 -5.18 -28.81 5.32
N PHE A 200 -4.73 -29.23 4.14
CA PHE A 200 -4.92 -28.46 2.91
C PHE A 200 -6.40 -28.32 2.55
N ALA A 201 -7.18 -29.38 2.64
CA ALA A 201 -8.63 -29.35 2.41
C ALA A 201 -9.37 -28.49 3.45
N PHE A 202 -8.95 -28.56 4.73
CA PHE A 202 -9.47 -27.68 5.80
C PHE A 202 -9.15 -26.21 5.53
N PHE A 203 -7.91 -25.91 5.10
CA PHE A 203 -7.48 -24.56 4.73
C PHE A 203 -8.23 -24.03 3.52
N MET A 204 -8.39 -24.86 2.47
CA MET A 204 -9.18 -24.53 1.28
C MET A 204 -10.65 -24.28 1.64
N LYS A 205 -11.25 -25.09 2.50
CA LYS A 205 -12.63 -24.91 2.97
C LYS A 205 -12.80 -23.65 3.82
N ARG A 206 -11.78 -23.26 4.56
CA ARG A 206 -11.77 -22.00 5.34
C ARG A 206 -11.55 -20.78 4.45
N MET A 207 -10.72 -20.90 3.40
CA MET A 207 -10.52 -19.85 2.39
C MET A 207 -11.77 -19.60 1.55
N THR A 208 -12.53 -20.64 1.20
CA THR A 208 -13.78 -20.49 0.43
C THR A 208 -14.94 -19.94 1.28
N LYS A 209 -14.97 -20.17 2.60
CA LYS A 209 -15.97 -19.58 3.51
C LYS A 209 -15.66 -18.14 3.95
N GLY A 210 -14.41 -17.68 3.77
CA GLY A 210 -13.92 -16.34 4.16
C GLY A 210 -13.67 -15.40 2.97
N GLY A 211 -14.56 -15.33 1.96
CA GLY A 211 -14.43 -14.37 0.86
C GLY A 211 -13.17 -14.64 0.02
N GLY A 212 -13.33 -15.42 -1.01
CA GLY A 212 -12.29 -16.00 -1.84
C GLY A 212 -11.19 -15.05 -2.29
N MET A 213 -10.06 -15.64 -2.59
CA MET A 213 -8.89 -15.06 -3.27
C MET A 213 -9.22 -14.38 -4.62
N MET A 214 -10.48 -14.43 -5.06
CA MET A 214 -11.06 -13.64 -6.15
C MET A 214 -11.43 -12.21 -5.77
N GLY A 215 -11.16 -11.76 -4.53
CA GLY A 215 -11.34 -10.36 -4.10
C GLY A 215 -10.22 -9.41 -4.51
N ILE A 216 -9.16 -9.87 -5.18
CA ILE A 216 -8.09 -9.00 -5.69
C ILE A 216 -8.59 -8.05 -6.79
N GLY A 217 -9.73 -8.36 -7.44
CA GLY A 217 -10.37 -7.50 -8.45
C GLY A 217 -11.50 -6.60 -7.94
N LYS A 218 -11.97 -6.75 -6.69
CA LYS A 218 -12.93 -5.80 -6.12
C LYS A 218 -12.19 -4.63 -5.51
N SER A 219 -12.02 -3.61 -6.28
CA SER A 219 -11.48 -2.32 -5.85
C SER A 219 -12.33 -1.75 -4.71
N ASN A 220 -11.71 -1.62 -3.53
CA ASN A 220 -12.21 -0.78 -2.44
C ASN A 220 -11.90 0.71 -2.70
N ALA A 221 -11.81 1.14 -3.95
CA ALA A 221 -11.79 2.56 -4.26
C ALA A 221 -13.09 3.13 -3.68
N LYS A 222 -12.97 4.11 -2.79
CA LYS A 222 -14.11 4.86 -2.27
C LYS A 222 -14.73 5.60 -3.46
N MET A 223 -15.64 4.94 -4.12
CA MET A 223 -16.48 5.56 -5.12
C MET A 223 -17.46 6.45 -4.36
N TYR A 224 -17.30 7.75 -4.48
CA TYR A 224 -18.19 8.70 -3.85
C TYR A 224 -19.46 8.80 -4.70
N MET A 225 -20.49 8.09 -4.26
CA MET A 225 -21.84 8.25 -4.80
C MET A 225 -22.62 9.18 -3.88
N GLU A 226 -22.98 10.33 -4.38
CA GLU A 226 -23.90 11.26 -3.74
C GLU A 226 -25.27 11.07 -4.39
N LYS A 227 -26.27 10.61 -3.64
CA LYS A 227 -27.62 10.46 -4.15
C LYS A 227 -28.27 11.81 -4.50
N GLN A 228 -27.93 12.85 -3.73
CA GLN A 228 -28.29 14.24 -3.96
C GLN A 228 -27.11 15.11 -3.58
N THR A 229 -26.65 15.97 -4.46
CA THR A 229 -25.49 16.83 -4.20
C THR A 229 -25.82 18.04 -3.33
N GLY A 230 -27.10 18.42 -3.25
CA GLY A 230 -27.55 19.61 -2.51
C GLY A 230 -27.05 20.93 -3.11
N VAL A 231 -26.32 20.89 -4.22
CA VAL A 231 -25.73 22.04 -4.91
C VAL A 231 -26.47 22.26 -6.22
N THR A 232 -26.92 23.48 -6.49
CA THR A 232 -27.61 23.89 -7.73
C THR A 232 -26.84 24.99 -8.43
N PHE A 233 -27.28 25.42 -9.62
CA PHE A 233 -26.69 26.56 -10.33
C PHE A 233 -26.76 27.87 -9.56
N GLN A 234 -27.64 27.99 -8.56
CA GLN A 234 -27.70 29.15 -7.66
C GLN A 234 -26.47 29.26 -6.74
N ASN A 235 -25.80 28.14 -6.47
CA ASN A 235 -24.59 28.10 -5.66
C ASN A 235 -23.32 28.37 -6.49
N VAL A 236 -23.43 28.39 -7.82
CA VAL A 236 -22.34 28.69 -8.74
C VAL A 236 -22.52 30.11 -9.24
N ALA A 237 -21.63 31.00 -8.84
CA ALA A 237 -21.62 32.40 -9.29
C ALA A 237 -20.66 32.59 -10.48
N GLY A 238 -21.01 33.51 -11.36
CA GLY A 238 -20.33 33.69 -12.64
C GLY A 238 -20.50 32.50 -13.57
N GLN A 239 -19.68 32.35 -14.61
CA GLN A 239 -19.71 31.23 -15.56
C GLN A 239 -21.05 31.10 -16.33
N ASP A 240 -21.65 32.23 -16.70
CA ASP A 240 -22.99 32.26 -17.28
C ASP A 240 -23.09 31.45 -18.57
N GLU A 241 -22.07 31.51 -19.47
CA GLU A 241 -22.01 30.72 -20.71
C GLU A 241 -21.86 29.21 -20.45
N ALA A 242 -21.03 28.86 -19.44
CA ALA A 242 -20.87 27.46 -19.08
C ALA A 242 -22.15 26.89 -18.47
N LYS A 243 -22.88 27.67 -17.66
CA LYS A 243 -24.19 27.29 -17.10
C LYS A 243 -25.23 27.11 -18.21
N GLU A 244 -25.32 28.04 -19.16
CA GLU A 244 -26.24 27.94 -20.30
C GLU A 244 -26.01 26.64 -21.08
N SER A 245 -24.76 26.35 -21.43
CA SER A 245 -24.38 25.11 -22.12
C SER A 245 -24.72 23.86 -21.32
N LEU A 246 -24.63 23.90 -19.98
CA LEU A 246 -24.94 22.78 -19.09
C LEU A 246 -26.45 22.69 -18.79
N GLN A 247 -27.20 23.81 -18.89
CA GLN A 247 -28.64 23.79 -18.75
C GLN A 247 -29.31 22.98 -19.87
N GLU A 248 -28.77 23.04 -21.11
CA GLU A 248 -29.20 22.15 -22.17
C GLU A 248 -29.03 20.68 -21.83
N VAL A 249 -27.91 20.35 -21.16
CA VAL A 249 -27.64 18.98 -20.72
C VAL A 249 -28.60 18.53 -19.63
N VAL A 250 -28.98 19.44 -18.70
CA VAL A 250 -29.97 19.19 -17.65
C VAL A 250 -31.36 18.97 -18.27
N ASP A 251 -31.80 19.85 -19.19
CA ASP A 251 -33.11 19.70 -19.90
C ASP A 251 -33.18 18.36 -20.64
N PHE A 252 -32.06 17.96 -21.17
CA PHE A 252 -31.92 16.70 -21.85
C PHE A 252 -32.11 15.48 -20.90
N LEU A 253 -31.50 15.50 -19.71
CA LEU A 253 -31.66 14.41 -18.72
C LEU A 253 -33.11 14.31 -18.24
N HIS A 254 -33.84 15.44 -18.18
CA HIS A 254 -35.25 15.48 -17.79
C HIS A 254 -36.19 15.04 -18.93
N ASN A 255 -35.92 15.44 -20.16
CA ASN A 255 -36.83 15.31 -21.30
C ASN A 255 -36.16 14.64 -22.51
N PRO A 256 -35.61 13.39 -22.39
CA PRO A 256 -34.86 12.76 -23.49
C PRO A 256 -35.71 12.52 -24.74
N GLU A 257 -37.02 12.28 -24.57
CA GLU A 257 -37.94 12.02 -25.67
C GLU A 257 -38.16 13.25 -26.59
N LYS A 258 -38.11 14.47 -26.05
CA LYS A 258 -38.22 15.72 -26.81
C LYS A 258 -37.12 15.85 -27.84
N TYR A 259 -35.90 15.40 -27.50
CA TYR A 259 -34.73 15.50 -28.39
C TYR A 259 -34.68 14.34 -29.38
N SER A 260 -34.97 13.11 -28.91
CA SER A 260 -34.98 11.93 -29.79
C SER A 260 -36.11 11.97 -30.80
N GLY A 261 -37.25 12.61 -30.50
CA GLY A 261 -38.39 12.74 -31.40
C GLY A 261 -38.11 13.55 -32.68
N ILE A 262 -37.15 14.47 -32.65
CA ILE A 262 -36.68 15.23 -33.82
C ILE A 262 -35.37 14.68 -34.41
N GLY A 263 -34.86 13.55 -33.91
CA GLY A 263 -33.65 12.90 -34.37
C GLY A 263 -32.34 13.50 -33.84
N ALA A 264 -32.40 14.36 -32.81
CA ALA A 264 -31.20 14.86 -32.16
C ALA A 264 -30.47 13.74 -31.42
N LYS A 265 -29.15 13.65 -31.61
CA LYS A 265 -28.28 12.71 -30.89
C LYS A 265 -27.79 13.38 -29.63
N LEU A 266 -27.87 12.63 -28.54
CA LEU A 266 -27.48 13.01 -27.22
C LEU A 266 -25.98 13.01 -27.05
N PRO A 267 -25.35 14.03 -26.43
CA PRO A 267 -23.95 13.97 -26.10
C PRO A 267 -23.72 12.86 -25.05
N LYS A 268 -22.75 11.99 -25.29
CA LYS A 268 -22.35 10.98 -24.31
C LYS A 268 -21.57 11.59 -23.16
N GLY A 269 -20.83 12.65 -23.45
CA GLY A 269 -20.04 13.32 -22.44
C GLY A 269 -19.75 14.78 -22.75
N ALA A 270 -19.46 15.52 -21.68
CA ALA A 270 -18.97 16.89 -21.79
C ALA A 270 -17.67 17.05 -20.98
N LEU A 271 -16.73 17.82 -21.55
CA LEU A 271 -15.43 18.10 -20.95
C LEU A 271 -15.40 19.55 -20.46
N LEU A 272 -15.25 19.72 -19.14
CA LEU A 272 -15.05 21.02 -18.50
C LEU A 272 -13.56 21.37 -18.57
N VAL A 273 -13.23 22.45 -19.25
CA VAL A 273 -11.84 22.90 -19.49
C VAL A 273 -11.64 24.27 -18.88
N GLY A 274 -10.56 24.44 -18.13
CA GLY A 274 -10.21 25.77 -17.60
C GLY A 274 -9.14 25.73 -16.52
N PRO A 275 -8.65 26.87 -16.07
CA PRO A 275 -7.64 26.97 -15.01
C PRO A 275 -8.06 26.30 -13.70
N PRO A 276 -7.11 25.89 -12.84
CA PRO A 276 -7.44 25.39 -11.50
C PRO A 276 -8.18 26.47 -10.69
N GLY A 277 -9.09 26.06 -9.81
CA GLY A 277 -9.83 26.98 -8.94
C GLY A 277 -11.00 27.72 -9.57
N THR A 278 -11.35 27.47 -10.85
CA THR A 278 -12.48 28.11 -11.52
C THR A 278 -13.84 27.50 -11.19
N GLY A 279 -13.90 26.41 -10.38
CA GLY A 279 -15.14 25.82 -9.92
C GLY A 279 -15.68 24.66 -10.78
N LYS A 280 -14.86 24.02 -11.64
CA LYS A 280 -15.29 22.90 -12.51
C LYS A 280 -15.99 21.77 -11.77
N THR A 281 -15.43 21.33 -10.67
CA THR A 281 -16.01 20.26 -9.81
C THR A 281 -17.33 20.72 -9.17
N LEU A 282 -17.41 21.98 -8.73
CA LEU A 282 -18.63 22.57 -8.18
C LEU A 282 -19.72 22.64 -9.25
N LEU A 283 -19.35 23.06 -10.46
CA LEU A 283 -20.27 23.16 -11.59
C LEU A 283 -20.83 21.77 -12.00
N ALA A 284 -19.97 20.72 -12.00
CA ALA A 284 -20.43 19.35 -12.26
C ALA A 284 -21.41 18.84 -11.19
N LYS A 285 -21.18 19.17 -9.91
CA LYS A 285 -22.12 18.88 -8.82
C LYS A 285 -23.44 19.65 -8.96
N ALA A 286 -23.36 20.89 -9.41
CA ALA A 286 -24.54 21.72 -9.63
C ALA A 286 -25.43 21.16 -10.75
N VAL A 287 -24.84 20.65 -11.84
CA VAL A 287 -25.56 19.96 -12.92
C VAL A 287 -26.36 18.77 -12.37
N ALA A 288 -25.74 17.95 -11.52
CA ALA A 288 -26.39 16.77 -10.94
C ALA A 288 -27.51 17.16 -9.96
N GLY A 289 -27.29 18.22 -9.17
CA GLY A 289 -28.32 18.75 -8.26
C GLY A 289 -29.48 19.40 -8.96
N GLU A 290 -29.24 20.13 -10.04
CA GLU A 290 -30.27 20.73 -10.89
C GLU A 290 -31.08 19.66 -11.63
N ALA A 291 -30.39 18.61 -12.13
CA ALA A 291 -31.04 17.46 -12.75
C ALA A 291 -31.71 16.50 -11.75
N GLY A 292 -31.45 16.62 -10.46
CA GLY A 292 -32.01 15.73 -9.43
C GLY A 292 -31.58 14.27 -9.57
N VAL A 293 -30.43 13.99 -10.18
CA VAL A 293 -29.94 12.64 -10.45
C VAL A 293 -28.72 12.27 -9.58
N PRO A 294 -28.46 10.96 -9.35
CA PRO A 294 -27.28 10.52 -8.63
C PRO A 294 -25.99 10.97 -9.30
N PHE A 295 -25.00 11.31 -8.48
CA PHE A 295 -23.69 11.81 -8.90
C PHE A 295 -22.59 10.85 -8.45
N PHE A 296 -21.88 10.27 -9.41
CA PHE A 296 -20.69 9.44 -9.17
C PHE A 296 -19.46 10.28 -9.42
N SER A 297 -18.61 10.46 -8.43
CA SER A 297 -17.39 11.26 -8.56
C SER A 297 -16.13 10.43 -8.31
N LEU A 298 -15.19 10.50 -9.26
CA LEU A 298 -13.83 9.96 -9.10
C LEU A 298 -12.80 10.96 -9.65
N SER A 299 -11.61 10.97 -9.01
CA SER A 299 -10.43 11.60 -9.62
C SER A 299 -9.78 10.65 -10.62
N GLY A 300 -9.29 11.17 -11.75
CA GLY A 300 -8.49 10.42 -12.72
C GLY A 300 -7.30 9.72 -12.09
N SER A 301 -6.69 10.32 -11.06
CA SER A 301 -5.61 9.71 -10.28
C SER A 301 -6.03 8.44 -9.54
N ALA A 302 -7.31 8.27 -9.17
CA ALA A 302 -7.83 7.07 -8.52
C ALA A 302 -7.84 5.83 -9.43
N PHE A 303 -7.70 6.03 -10.73
CA PHE A 303 -7.59 4.93 -11.69
C PHE A 303 -6.14 4.50 -11.96
N VAL A 304 -5.15 5.30 -11.52
CA VAL A 304 -3.73 4.98 -11.68
C VAL A 304 -3.26 4.19 -10.47
N GLU A 305 -2.92 2.94 -10.68
CA GLU A 305 -2.42 2.04 -9.62
C GLU A 305 -1.09 1.40 -10.06
N MET A 306 -0.37 0.83 -9.10
CA MET A 306 0.89 0.15 -9.37
C MET A 306 0.71 -1.22 -10.09
N TYR A 307 -0.51 -1.79 -10.01
CA TYR A 307 -0.81 -3.11 -10.57
C TYR A 307 -1.59 -3.00 -11.87
N VAL A 308 -1.04 -3.59 -12.93
CA VAL A 308 -1.65 -3.61 -14.26
C VAL A 308 -3.06 -4.23 -14.23
N GLY A 309 -4.02 -3.53 -14.83
CA GLY A 309 -5.42 -3.99 -14.98
C GLY A 309 -6.36 -3.59 -13.85
N VAL A 310 -5.88 -3.06 -12.72
CA VAL A 310 -6.73 -2.61 -11.61
C VAL A 310 -7.51 -1.35 -12.01
N GLY A 311 -6.87 -0.39 -12.66
CA GLY A 311 -7.51 0.82 -13.17
C GLY A 311 -8.63 0.50 -14.17
N ALA A 312 -8.37 -0.37 -15.13
CA ALA A 312 -9.36 -0.81 -16.11
C ALA A 312 -10.55 -1.53 -15.45
N SER A 313 -10.31 -2.33 -14.40
CA SER A 313 -11.40 -2.96 -13.63
C SER A 313 -12.27 -1.93 -12.90
N ARG A 314 -11.65 -0.88 -12.33
CA ARG A 314 -12.40 0.22 -11.68
C ARG A 314 -13.29 0.99 -12.66
N VAL A 315 -12.78 1.27 -13.86
CA VAL A 315 -13.58 1.90 -14.91
C VAL A 315 -14.81 1.04 -15.22
N ARG A 316 -14.62 -0.24 -15.45
CA ARG A 316 -15.71 -1.17 -15.73
C ARG A 316 -16.74 -1.25 -14.60
N ASP A 317 -16.28 -1.32 -13.36
CA ASP A 317 -17.15 -1.38 -12.17
C ASP A 317 -17.94 -0.07 -12.00
N LEU A 318 -17.31 1.10 -12.25
CA LEU A 318 -17.96 2.39 -12.22
C LEU A 318 -19.10 2.47 -13.23
N PHE A 319 -18.83 2.17 -14.51
CA PHE A 319 -19.85 2.23 -15.55
C PHE A 319 -20.97 1.21 -15.34
N LYS A 320 -20.65 0.01 -14.85
CA LYS A 320 -21.65 -0.99 -14.49
C LYS A 320 -22.60 -0.52 -13.39
N GLN A 321 -22.07 0.13 -12.35
CA GLN A 321 -22.90 0.70 -11.27
C GLN A 321 -23.72 1.89 -11.76
N ALA A 322 -23.10 2.78 -12.54
CA ALA A 322 -23.80 3.92 -13.11
C ALA A 322 -24.97 3.50 -14.03
N GLN A 323 -24.76 2.50 -14.88
CA GLN A 323 -25.83 1.94 -15.73
C GLN A 323 -26.99 1.33 -14.93
N GLN A 324 -26.72 0.77 -13.74
CA GLN A 324 -27.76 0.23 -12.85
C GLN A 324 -28.58 1.32 -12.16
N MET A 325 -28.00 2.51 -12.01
CA MET A 325 -28.61 3.65 -11.31
C MET A 325 -29.01 4.80 -12.25
N ALA A 326 -29.01 4.54 -13.56
CA ALA A 326 -29.45 5.54 -14.53
C ALA A 326 -30.95 5.89 -14.33
N PRO A 327 -31.34 7.18 -14.47
CA PRO A 327 -30.50 8.29 -14.92
C PRO A 327 -29.50 8.77 -13.87
N CYS A 328 -28.24 9.03 -14.26
CA CYS A 328 -27.18 9.50 -13.38
C CYS A 328 -26.06 10.22 -14.13
N ILE A 329 -25.21 10.93 -13.37
CA ILE A 329 -24.01 11.59 -13.88
C ILE A 329 -22.76 10.91 -13.31
N VAL A 330 -21.82 10.57 -14.19
CA VAL A 330 -20.47 10.14 -13.84
C VAL A 330 -19.53 11.32 -14.07
N PHE A 331 -18.81 11.72 -13.03
CA PHE A 331 -17.85 12.81 -13.10
C PHE A 331 -16.43 12.29 -12.85
N ILE A 332 -15.54 12.60 -13.77
CA ILE A 332 -14.12 12.25 -13.70
C ILE A 332 -13.32 13.55 -13.59
N ASP A 333 -12.83 13.87 -12.41
CA ASP A 333 -11.96 15.02 -12.21
C ASP A 333 -10.52 14.68 -12.61
N GLU A 334 -9.75 15.67 -13.07
CA GLU A 334 -8.34 15.50 -13.48
C GLU A 334 -8.17 14.36 -14.50
N ILE A 335 -9.00 14.33 -15.54
CA ILE A 335 -8.97 13.25 -16.54
C ILE A 335 -7.61 13.12 -17.24
N ASP A 336 -6.81 14.18 -17.25
CA ASP A 336 -5.45 14.19 -17.79
C ASP A 336 -4.50 13.24 -17.05
N ALA A 337 -4.84 12.80 -15.83
CA ALA A 337 -4.07 11.76 -15.13
C ALA A 337 -4.05 10.42 -15.89
N ILE A 338 -5.14 10.07 -16.60
CA ILE A 338 -5.27 8.85 -17.40
C ILE A 338 -5.30 9.09 -18.89
N GLY A 339 -5.74 10.29 -19.30
CA GLY A 339 -6.00 10.65 -20.69
C GLY A 339 -4.81 11.29 -21.43
N LYS A 340 -3.60 11.23 -20.91
CA LYS A 340 -2.42 11.86 -21.51
C LYS A 340 -2.00 11.15 -22.81
N THR A 341 -1.62 11.95 -23.82
CA THR A 341 -1.08 11.48 -25.12
C THR A 341 0.15 10.59 -24.93
N ARG A 342 0.35 9.64 -25.83
CA ARG A 342 1.47 8.68 -25.82
C ARG A 342 2.80 9.40 -26.02
N ASP A 343 3.62 9.47 -24.98
CA ASP A 343 5.04 9.77 -25.13
C ASP A 343 5.79 8.48 -25.46
N THR A 344 6.38 8.40 -26.64
CA THR A 344 7.10 7.22 -27.19
C THR A 344 8.41 6.89 -26.48
N ALA A 345 8.74 7.56 -25.37
CA ALA A 345 9.99 7.37 -24.64
C ALA A 345 9.77 6.57 -23.35
N MET A 346 10.22 5.32 -23.37
CA MET A 346 10.50 4.38 -22.25
C MET A 346 9.33 3.91 -21.37
N GLY A 347 8.97 2.65 -21.57
CA GLY A 347 8.41 1.62 -20.69
C GLY A 347 7.94 2.02 -19.28
N GLY A 348 6.64 2.28 -19.12
CA GLY A 348 6.02 2.52 -17.81
C GLY A 348 4.56 2.95 -17.87
N ASN A 349 3.95 3.05 -19.06
CA ASN A 349 2.61 3.61 -19.23
C ASN A 349 1.52 2.56 -19.56
N ASP A 350 1.83 1.26 -19.56
CA ASP A 350 0.91 0.20 -19.97
C ASP A 350 -0.40 0.21 -19.19
N GLU A 351 -0.36 0.51 -17.90
CA GLU A 351 -1.55 0.56 -17.04
C GLU A 351 -2.46 1.74 -17.39
N ARG A 352 -1.86 2.93 -17.56
CA ARG A 352 -2.63 4.13 -17.93
C ARG A 352 -3.28 3.95 -19.30
N GLU A 353 -2.55 3.41 -20.26
CA GLU A 353 -3.06 3.13 -21.60
C GLU A 353 -4.18 2.09 -21.58
N GLN A 354 -4.02 1.02 -20.79
CA GLN A 354 -5.07 0.01 -20.61
C GLN A 354 -6.32 0.62 -19.96
N THR A 355 -6.14 1.47 -18.97
CA THR A 355 -7.24 2.18 -18.29
C THR A 355 -7.95 3.15 -19.24
N LEU A 356 -7.19 3.93 -20.02
CA LEU A 356 -7.74 4.81 -21.05
C LEU A 356 -8.52 4.02 -22.09
N ASN A 357 -7.96 2.94 -22.62
CA ASN A 357 -8.64 2.12 -23.62
C ASN A 357 -9.93 1.50 -23.05
N GLN A 358 -9.94 1.10 -21.77
CA GLN A 358 -11.16 0.65 -21.12
C GLN A 358 -12.19 1.76 -20.98
N LEU A 359 -11.78 3.00 -20.59
CA LEU A 359 -12.68 4.15 -20.52
C LEU A 359 -13.31 4.43 -21.88
N LEU A 360 -12.51 4.43 -22.94
CA LEU A 360 -12.99 4.63 -24.31
C LEU A 360 -14.00 3.54 -24.72
N ALA A 361 -13.71 2.27 -24.39
CA ALA A 361 -14.60 1.16 -24.67
C ALA A 361 -15.94 1.26 -23.91
N GLU A 362 -15.92 1.65 -22.63
CA GLU A 362 -17.14 1.86 -21.84
C GLU A 362 -17.95 3.05 -22.37
N MET A 363 -17.29 4.16 -22.75
CA MET A 363 -17.96 5.30 -23.37
C MET A 363 -18.59 4.96 -24.71
N ASP A 364 -17.96 4.12 -25.52
CA ASP A 364 -18.54 3.70 -26.80
C ASP A 364 -19.71 2.72 -26.58
N GLY A 365 -19.65 1.90 -25.51
CA GLY A 365 -20.58 0.79 -25.25
C GLY A 365 -21.88 1.13 -24.53
N PHE A 366 -22.02 2.31 -23.88
CA PHE A 366 -23.27 2.61 -23.19
C PHE A 366 -24.29 3.30 -24.09
N ASP A 367 -25.58 3.05 -23.78
CA ASP A 367 -26.72 3.63 -24.46
C ASP A 367 -27.11 4.96 -23.78
N THR A 368 -27.05 6.06 -24.54
CA THR A 368 -27.41 7.40 -24.08
C THR A 368 -28.88 7.53 -23.70
N ASN A 369 -29.76 6.73 -24.31
CA ASN A 369 -31.19 6.76 -24.03
C ASN A 369 -31.54 6.36 -22.59
N LYS A 370 -30.62 5.72 -21.87
CA LYS A 370 -30.79 5.38 -20.46
C LYS A 370 -30.53 6.53 -19.49
N GLY A 371 -30.16 7.71 -19.99
CA GLY A 371 -29.92 8.89 -19.16
C GLY A 371 -28.57 8.87 -18.42
N LEU A 372 -27.58 8.11 -18.93
CA LEU A 372 -26.21 8.18 -18.41
C LEU A 372 -25.44 9.28 -19.12
N LEU A 373 -24.87 10.21 -18.37
CA LEU A 373 -24.00 11.28 -18.86
C LEU A 373 -22.63 11.20 -18.19
N VAL A 374 -21.57 11.36 -18.95
CA VAL A 374 -20.20 11.44 -18.43
C VAL A 374 -19.71 12.88 -18.49
N LEU A 375 -19.39 13.48 -17.34
CA LEU A 375 -18.69 14.74 -17.25
C LEU A 375 -17.23 14.49 -16.91
N ALA A 376 -16.32 15.22 -17.53
CA ALA A 376 -14.92 15.20 -17.13
C ALA A 376 -14.39 16.61 -16.94
N ALA A 377 -13.37 16.79 -16.12
CA ALA A 377 -12.69 18.06 -15.93
C ALA A 377 -11.19 17.93 -16.14
N THR A 378 -10.59 18.95 -16.74
CA THR A 378 -9.14 19.06 -16.90
C THR A 378 -8.69 20.51 -16.81
N ASN A 379 -7.47 20.69 -16.31
CA ASN A 379 -6.78 21.99 -16.36
C ASN A 379 -5.84 22.08 -17.58
N ARG A 380 -5.62 20.96 -18.30
CA ARG A 380 -4.61 20.83 -19.34
C ARG A 380 -5.16 20.07 -20.56
N PRO A 381 -6.08 20.70 -21.32
CA PRO A 381 -6.72 20.04 -22.46
C PRO A 381 -5.72 19.66 -23.58
N GLU A 382 -4.58 20.35 -23.66
CA GLU A 382 -3.52 20.13 -24.66
C GLU A 382 -2.79 18.79 -24.51
N VAL A 383 -2.83 18.17 -23.31
CA VAL A 383 -2.17 16.89 -23.08
C VAL A 383 -3.08 15.68 -23.31
N LEU A 384 -4.39 15.91 -23.54
CA LEU A 384 -5.36 14.83 -23.69
C LEU A 384 -5.20 14.09 -25.03
N ASP A 385 -5.39 12.78 -24.98
CA ASP A 385 -5.44 11.95 -26.18
C ASP A 385 -6.62 12.37 -27.07
N PRO A 386 -6.39 12.67 -28.37
CA PRO A 386 -7.43 13.04 -29.32
C PRO A 386 -8.60 12.04 -29.41
N ALA A 387 -8.35 10.77 -29.05
CA ALA A 387 -9.38 9.75 -29.03
C ALA A 387 -10.52 10.05 -28.04
N LEU A 388 -10.22 10.73 -26.92
CA LEU A 388 -11.24 11.16 -25.94
C LEU A 388 -12.18 12.22 -26.51
N LEU A 389 -11.69 13.02 -27.46
CA LEU A 389 -12.39 14.19 -28.00
C LEU A 389 -13.16 13.88 -29.31
N ARG A 390 -13.22 12.59 -29.71
CA ARG A 390 -13.96 12.15 -30.87
C ARG A 390 -15.48 12.18 -30.62
N PRO A 391 -16.30 12.46 -31.67
CA PRO A 391 -17.75 12.36 -31.54
C PRO A 391 -18.21 11.01 -30.97
N GLY A 392 -19.18 11.07 -30.07
CA GLY A 392 -19.65 9.89 -29.30
C GLY A 392 -18.89 9.63 -28.02
N ARG A 393 -18.00 10.53 -27.59
CA ARG A 393 -17.27 10.50 -26.30
C ARG A 393 -17.41 11.85 -25.61
N PHE A 394 -16.34 12.65 -25.46
CA PHE A 394 -16.44 14.03 -24.97
C PHE A 394 -16.62 14.97 -26.15
N ASP A 395 -17.79 14.95 -26.72
CA ASP A 395 -18.17 15.71 -27.94
C ASP A 395 -18.47 17.18 -27.65
N ARG A 396 -18.78 17.52 -26.38
CA ARG A 396 -18.94 18.92 -25.98
C ARG A 396 -17.76 19.37 -25.10
N ARG A 397 -17.17 20.52 -25.48
CA ARG A 397 -16.19 21.20 -24.64
C ARG A 397 -16.85 22.44 -24.06
N ILE A 398 -16.79 22.56 -22.73
CA ILE A 398 -17.36 23.66 -21.96
C ILE A 398 -16.19 24.38 -21.30
N ILE A 399 -15.98 25.62 -21.71
CA ILE A 399 -14.90 26.46 -21.19
C ILE A 399 -15.37 27.06 -19.86
N VAL A 400 -14.56 26.88 -18.80
CA VAL A 400 -14.79 27.42 -17.47
C VAL A 400 -13.62 28.35 -17.15
N ASP A 401 -13.73 29.57 -17.67
CA ASP A 401 -12.67 30.57 -17.59
C ASP A 401 -12.62 31.28 -16.24
N LYS A 402 -11.64 32.15 -16.07
CA LYS A 402 -11.58 33.07 -14.95
C LYS A 402 -12.80 34.00 -14.98
N PRO A 403 -13.41 34.31 -13.81
CA PRO A 403 -14.56 35.17 -13.79
C PRO A 403 -14.21 36.62 -14.22
N ASP A 404 -15.08 37.22 -15.00
CA ASP A 404 -15.06 38.65 -15.31
C ASP A 404 -15.38 39.50 -14.07
N LEU A 405 -15.40 40.82 -14.18
CA LEU A 405 -15.67 41.70 -13.06
C LEU A 405 -17.01 41.37 -12.38
N LYS A 406 -18.08 41.19 -13.16
CA LYS A 406 -19.42 40.83 -12.65
C LYS A 406 -19.38 39.48 -11.96
N GLY A 407 -18.76 38.49 -12.59
CA GLY A 407 -18.60 37.15 -12.03
C GLY A 407 -17.82 37.17 -10.73
N ARG A 408 -16.74 38.00 -10.59
CA ARG A 408 -16.01 38.13 -9.33
C ARG A 408 -16.90 38.70 -8.22
N VAL A 409 -17.68 39.75 -8.52
CA VAL A 409 -18.64 40.32 -7.56
C VAL A 409 -19.64 39.26 -7.10
N ASP A 410 -20.19 38.47 -8.04
CA ASP A 410 -21.17 37.45 -7.71
C ASP A 410 -20.56 36.29 -6.91
N VAL A 411 -19.33 35.86 -7.23
CA VAL A 411 -18.57 34.88 -6.43
C VAL A 411 -18.33 35.39 -5.02
N LEU A 412 -17.87 36.63 -4.86
CA LEU A 412 -17.66 37.25 -3.56
C LEU A 412 -18.98 37.31 -2.76
N LYS A 413 -20.11 37.66 -3.38
CA LYS A 413 -21.43 37.69 -2.74
C LYS A 413 -21.85 36.30 -2.23
N VAL A 414 -21.60 35.23 -3.03
CA VAL A 414 -21.93 33.86 -2.62
C VAL A 414 -21.15 33.44 -1.38
N HIS A 415 -19.84 33.71 -1.35
CA HIS A 415 -18.98 33.35 -0.22
C HIS A 415 -19.15 34.28 0.99
N ALA A 416 -19.67 35.49 0.76
CA ALA A 416 -19.98 36.45 1.81
C ALA A 416 -21.25 36.11 2.62
N LYS A 417 -22.14 35.27 2.10
CA LYS A 417 -23.45 34.95 2.72
C LYS A 417 -23.33 34.49 4.18
N ASP A 418 -22.32 33.69 4.47
CA ASP A 418 -22.17 33.07 5.80
C ASP A 418 -21.18 33.84 6.69
N VAL A 419 -20.68 35.01 6.21
CA VAL A 419 -19.69 35.81 6.91
C VAL A 419 -20.33 37.13 7.38
N LYS A 420 -20.18 37.45 8.68
CA LYS A 420 -20.64 38.73 9.21
C LYS A 420 -19.77 39.87 8.72
N MET A 421 -20.34 40.71 7.87
CA MET A 421 -19.69 41.89 7.31
C MET A 421 -20.24 43.18 7.87
N ASP A 422 -19.40 44.21 7.90
CA ASP A 422 -19.79 45.56 8.22
C ASP A 422 -20.60 46.16 7.05
N GLU A 423 -21.55 47.08 7.35
CA GLU A 423 -22.37 47.74 6.35
C GLU A 423 -21.55 48.59 5.37
N SER A 424 -20.31 49.00 5.75
CA SER A 424 -19.38 49.75 4.91
C SER A 424 -18.69 48.91 3.83
N VAL A 425 -18.88 47.59 3.80
CA VAL A 425 -18.18 46.69 2.88
C VAL A 425 -18.72 46.84 1.47
N ASN A 426 -17.83 47.20 0.54
CA ASN A 426 -18.09 47.26 -0.88
C ASN A 426 -17.36 46.14 -1.63
N LEU A 427 -18.10 45.09 -2.01
CA LEU A 427 -17.54 43.95 -2.73
C LEU A 427 -17.15 44.26 -4.19
N GLU A 428 -17.70 45.32 -4.78
CA GLU A 428 -17.35 45.75 -6.14
C GLU A 428 -15.92 46.31 -6.17
N GLU A 429 -15.51 47.07 -5.15
CA GLU A 429 -14.14 47.57 -5.02
C GLU A 429 -13.13 46.42 -4.85
N ILE A 430 -13.52 45.37 -4.09
CA ILE A 430 -12.70 44.17 -3.93
C ILE A 430 -12.60 43.40 -5.24
N ALA A 431 -13.70 43.28 -6.00
CA ALA A 431 -13.70 42.65 -7.31
C ALA A 431 -12.81 43.40 -8.31
N LEU A 432 -12.80 44.74 -8.28
CA LEU A 432 -11.91 45.56 -9.08
C LEU A 432 -10.43 45.30 -8.70
N ALA A 433 -10.14 45.21 -7.41
CA ALA A 433 -8.78 44.95 -6.92
C ALA A 433 -8.28 43.52 -7.14
N THR A 434 -9.16 42.60 -7.57
CA THR A 434 -8.85 41.17 -7.73
C THR A 434 -8.89 40.70 -9.19
N SER A 435 -8.43 41.55 -10.10
CA SER A 435 -8.35 41.19 -11.52
C SER A 435 -7.51 39.93 -11.73
N GLY A 436 -8.01 38.99 -12.56
CA GLY A 436 -7.34 37.73 -12.84
C GLY A 436 -7.44 36.67 -11.74
N ALA A 437 -8.05 36.95 -10.58
CA ALA A 437 -8.29 35.97 -9.53
C ALA A 437 -9.34 34.92 -9.96
N VAL A 438 -9.15 33.69 -9.51
CA VAL A 438 -10.11 32.60 -9.73
C VAL A 438 -11.08 32.46 -8.55
N GLY A 439 -12.13 31.66 -8.70
CA GLY A 439 -13.17 31.48 -7.68
C GLY A 439 -12.62 31.01 -6.33
N SER A 440 -11.64 30.10 -6.32
CA SER A 440 -10.97 29.64 -5.10
C SER A 440 -10.20 30.74 -4.37
N ASP A 441 -9.58 31.67 -5.12
CA ASP A 441 -8.83 32.77 -4.53
C ASP A 441 -9.80 33.74 -3.84
N LEU A 442 -10.92 34.05 -4.50
CA LEU A 442 -11.96 34.92 -3.95
C LEU A 442 -12.58 34.33 -2.69
N ALA A 443 -12.85 33.02 -2.68
CA ALA A 443 -13.33 32.31 -1.51
C ALA A 443 -12.31 32.38 -0.35
N ASN A 444 -11.03 32.17 -0.66
CA ASN A 444 -9.96 32.26 0.31
C ASN A 444 -9.79 33.68 0.88
N MET A 445 -9.96 34.72 0.04
CA MET A 445 -9.92 36.12 0.48
C MET A 445 -10.98 36.43 1.52
N ILE A 446 -12.22 35.96 1.32
CA ILE A 446 -13.30 36.13 2.30
C ILE A 446 -12.93 35.45 3.61
N ASN A 447 -12.40 34.23 3.54
CA ASN A 447 -12.00 33.47 4.73
C ASN A 447 -10.80 34.14 5.46
N GLU A 448 -9.76 34.59 4.73
CA GLU A 448 -8.62 35.29 5.32
C GLU A 448 -9.05 36.62 5.96
N ALA A 449 -9.99 37.36 5.34
CA ALA A 449 -10.54 38.57 5.91
C ALA A 449 -11.28 38.29 7.23
N ALA A 450 -12.06 37.22 7.31
CA ALA A 450 -12.73 36.81 8.55
C ALA A 450 -11.72 36.43 9.64
N ILE A 451 -10.67 35.68 9.28
CA ILE A 451 -9.57 35.34 10.20
C ILE A 451 -8.86 36.60 10.70
N ASN A 452 -8.61 37.56 9.80
CA ASN A 452 -7.96 38.83 10.16
C ASN A 452 -8.84 39.66 11.10
N ALA A 453 -10.14 39.74 10.87
CA ALA A 453 -11.07 40.43 11.77
C ALA A 453 -11.01 39.84 13.20
N VAL A 454 -11.07 38.51 13.34
CA VAL A 454 -10.98 37.81 14.64
C VAL A 454 -9.62 38.06 15.30
N LYS A 455 -8.52 37.99 14.55
CA LYS A 455 -7.15 38.26 15.05
C LYS A 455 -7.02 39.67 15.62
N ASN A 456 -7.76 40.62 15.04
CA ASN A 456 -7.79 42.03 15.53
C ASN A 456 -8.91 42.28 16.56
N GLY A 457 -9.51 41.21 17.15
CA GLY A 457 -10.52 41.30 18.21
C GLY A 457 -11.88 41.79 17.74
N ARG A 458 -12.18 41.75 16.45
CA ARG A 458 -13.47 42.16 15.87
C ARG A 458 -14.37 40.95 15.54
N GLN A 459 -15.68 41.16 15.57
CA GLN A 459 -16.69 40.15 15.29
C GLN A 459 -17.31 40.28 13.89
N VAL A 460 -16.92 41.32 13.16
CA VAL A 460 -17.39 41.65 11.82
C VAL A 460 -16.20 41.98 10.93
N VAL A 461 -16.30 41.60 9.66
CA VAL A 461 -15.28 41.89 8.64
C VAL A 461 -15.49 43.30 8.09
N SER A 462 -14.43 44.08 8.08
CA SER A 462 -14.43 45.42 7.50
C SER A 462 -13.81 45.42 6.11
N GLN A 463 -14.02 46.52 5.35
CA GLN A 463 -13.42 46.72 4.03
C GLN A 463 -11.88 46.63 4.10
N LYS A 464 -11.26 47.11 5.19
CA LYS A 464 -9.83 47.02 5.39
C LYS A 464 -9.32 45.58 5.48
N ASP A 465 -10.08 44.67 6.13
CA ASP A 465 -9.69 43.28 6.25
C ASP A 465 -9.72 42.59 4.91
N LEU A 466 -10.69 42.93 4.06
CA LEU A 466 -10.79 42.40 2.71
C LEU A 466 -9.60 42.86 1.84
N PHE A 467 -9.24 44.13 1.86
CA PHE A 467 -8.05 44.60 1.14
C PHE A 467 -6.75 43.97 1.62
N GLU A 468 -6.62 43.75 2.95
CA GLU A 468 -5.47 43.04 3.50
C GLU A 468 -5.44 41.58 3.07
N ALA A 469 -6.62 40.91 3.04
CA ALA A 469 -6.75 39.56 2.53
C ALA A 469 -6.43 39.44 1.04
N VAL A 470 -6.83 40.42 0.21
CA VAL A 470 -6.46 40.50 -1.20
C VAL A 470 -4.94 40.47 -1.36
N GLU A 471 -4.24 41.30 -0.57
CA GLU A 471 -2.78 41.35 -0.62
C GLU A 471 -2.13 40.04 -0.16
N VAL A 472 -2.64 39.42 0.91
CA VAL A 472 -2.14 38.14 1.43
C VAL A 472 -2.32 37.01 0.42
N VAL A 473 -3.47 36.95 -0.25
CA VAL A 473 -3.81 35.86 -1.18
C VAL A 473 -3.11 36.03 -2.53
N LEU A 474 -3.07 37.23 -3.10
CA LEU A 474 -2.49 37.47 -4.43
C LEU A 474 -0.99 37.66 -4.42
N VAL A 475 -0.43 38.28 -3.38
CA VAL A 475 0.98 38.71 -3.33
C VAL A 475 1.77 38.02 -2.22
N GLY A 476 1.07 37.33 -1.31
CA GLY A 476 1.69 36.64 -0.18
C GLY A 476 1.81 37.53 1.08
N LYS A 477 2.25 36.88 2.16
CA LYS A 477 2.44 37.56 3.45
C LYS A 477 3.66 38.49 3.44
N GLU A 478 3.58 39.59 4.17
CA GLU A 478 4.70 40.50 4.38
C GLU A 478 5.88 39.80 5.05
N LYS A 479 7.09 39.95 4.48
CA LYS A 479 8.35 39.47 5.07
C LYS A 479 8.84 40.46 6.10
N LYS A 480 8.58 40.20 7.36
CA LYS A 480 9.00 41.05 8.47
C LYS A 480 10.51 41.05 8.70
N ASP A 481 11.21 40.02 8.24
CA ASP A 481 12.63 39.80 8.49
C ASP A 481 13.55 40.49 7.46
N ARG A 482 12.99 41.00 6.35
CA ARG A 482 13.76 41.64 5.30
C ARG A 482 13.74 43.16 5.47
N ILE A 483 14.79 43.71 6.09
CA ILE A 483 15.02 45.17 6.20
C ILE A 483 15.77 45.60 4.93
N MET A 484 15.08 46.32 4.03
CA MET A 484 15.74 46.95 2.88
C MET A 484 16.54 48.16 3.32
N SER A 485 17.75 48.33 2.78
CA SER A 485 18.53 49.54 2.94
C SER A 485 17.81 50.75 2.35
N ALA A 486 18.18 51.98 2.79
CA ALA A 486 17.56 53.19 2.25
C ALA A 486 17.78 53.34 0.75
N GLU A 487 18.92 52.89 0.23
CA GLU A 487 19.26 52.93 -1.19
C GLU A 487 18.46 51.92 -1.99
N GLU A 488 18.37 50.67 -1.54
CA GLU A 488 17.51 49.63 -2.16
C GLU A 488 16.05 50.08 -2.21
N ARG A 489 15.54 50.64 -1.10
CA ARG A 489 14.17 51.14 -1.02
C ARG A 489 13.92 52.23 -2.07
N ARG A 490 14.88 53.14 -2.23
CA ARG A 490 14.80 54.21 -3.24
C ARG A 490 14.78 53.65 -4.67
N ILE A 491 15.68 52.70 -5.00
CA ILE A 491 15.76 52.08 -6.32
C ILE A 491 14.45 51.36 -6.64
N VAL A 492 13.96 50.48 -5.72
CA VAL A 492 12.71 49.73 -5.92
C VAL A 492 11.52 50.70 -6.03
N SER A 493 11.48 51.79 -5.22
CA SER A 493 10.40 52.78 -5.33
C SER A 493 10.31 53.41 -6.74
N TYR A 494 11.45 53.81 -7.30
CA TYR A 494 11.48 54.36 -8.66
C TYR A 494 11.04 53.32 -9.72
N HIS A 495 11.45 52.08 -9.53
CA HIS A 495 11.08 50.98 -10.44
C HIS A 495 9.55 50.75 -10.43
N GLU A 496 8.95 50.57 -9.26
CA GLU A 496 7.53 50.34 -9.09
C GLU A 496 6.67 51.52 -9.53
N VAL A 497 7.11 52.76 -9.20
CA VAL A 497 6.42 53.95 -9.69
C VAL A 497 6.53 54.09 -11.20
N GLY A 498 7.65 53.67 -11.81
CA GLY A 498 7.79 53.63 -13.25
C GLY A 498 6.76 52.68 -13.92
N HIS A 499 6.58 51.49 -13.41
CA HIS A 499 5.55 50.57 -13.85
C HIS A 499 4.14 51.15 -13.72
N ALA A 500 3.83 51.71 -12.56
CA ALA A 500 2.54 52.32 -12.27
C ALA A 500 2.22 53.49 -13.19
N LEU A 501 3.20 54.35 -13.44
CA LEU A 501 3.06 55.51 -14.30
C LEU A 501 2.77 55.08 -15.76
N VAL A 502 3.54 54.11 -16.27
CA VAL A 502 3.31 53.59 -17.63
C VAL A 502 1.92 52.96 -17.74
N THR A 503 1.50 52.19 -16.76
CA THR A 503 0.16 51.57 -16.72
C THR A 503 -0.94 52.65 -16.68
N ALA A 504 -0.81 53.67 -15.84
CA ALA A 504 -1.80 54.73 -15.68
C ALA A 504 -1.95 55.61 -16.93
N LEU A 505 -0.92 55.69 -17.75
CA LEU A 505 -0.93 56.48 -19.00
C LEU A 505 -1.50 55.69 -20.20
N GLN A 506 -1.76 54.38 -20.06
CA GLN A 506 -2.32 53.58 -21.12
C GLN A 506 -3.86 53.61 -21.11
N LYS A 507 -4.48 53.56 -22.30
CA LYS A 507 -5.94 53.69 -22.45
C LYS A 507 -6.70 52.39 -22.20
N ASN A 508 -6.04 51.24 -22.39
CA ASN A 508 -6.69 49.92 -22.41
C ASN A 508 -6.18 49.00 -21.27
N THR A 509 -5.72 49.59 -20.17
CA THR A 509 -5.29 48.88 -18.99
C THR A 509 -6.23 49.16 -17.84
N GLU A 510 -6.29 48.22 -16.89
CA GLU A 510 -7.02 48.44 -15.65
C GLU A 510 -6.33 49.56 -14.81
N PRO A 511 -7.11 50.31 -14.00
CA PRO A 511 -6.54 51.39 -13.20
C PRO A 511 -5.58 50.84 -12.14
N VAL A 512 -4.49 51.56 -11.93
CA VAL A 512 -3.53 51.23 -10.86
C VAL A 512 -4.21 51.41 -9.51
N GLN A 513 -4.37 50.31 -8.77
CA GLN A 513 -5.06 50.31 -7.46
C GLN A 513 -4.12 50.65 -6.31
N LYS A 514 -2.89 50.11 -6.33
CA LYS A 514 -1.92 50.25 -5.27
C LYS A 514 -0.49 50.05 -5.78
N ILE A 515 0.43 50.80 -5.21
CA ILE A 515 1.88 50.63 -5.40
C ILE A 515 2.47 50.28 -4.04
N THR A 516 3.31 49.24 -3.96
CA THR A 516 3.96 48.85 -2.73
C THR A 516 5.42 48.44 -2.97
N ILE A 517 6.29 48.78 -2.04
CA ILE A 517 7.69 48.33 -2.01
C ILE A 517 7.94 47.33 -0.88
N VAL A 518 6.89 46.92 -0.18
CA VAL A 518 6.99 45.95 0.93
C VAL A 518 7.29 44.56 0.36
N PRO A 519 8.39 43.90 0.75
CA PRO A 519 8.73 42.57 0.27
C PRO A 519 7.73 41.54 0.81
N ARG A 520 7.22 40.69 -0.10
CA ARG A 520 6.25 39.64 0.23
C ARG A 520 6.77 38.24 -0.09
N THR A 521 6.03 37.21 0.29
CA THR A 521 6.49 35.81 0.24
C THR A 521 6.33 35.12 -1.12
N MET A 522 5.65 35.76 -2.09
CA MET A 522 5.60 35.25 -3.46
C MET A 522 6.83 35.63 -4.24
#